data_6137ef7941f874ed22cf1667d998f4dd
#
_entry.id   6137ef7941f874ed22cf1667d998f4dd
#
_cell.length_a   1.000
_cell.length_b   1.000
_cell.length_c   1.000
_cell.angle_alpha   90.00
_cell.angle_beta   90.00
_cell.angle_gamma   90.00
#
_symmetry.space_group_name_H-M   'P 1'
#
loop_
_entity.id
_entity.type
_entity.pdbx_description
1 polymer ?
#
loop_
_entity_poly.entity_id
_entity_poly.type
_entity_poly.pdbx_seq_one_letter_code
_entity_poly.pdbx_strand_id
1 'polypeptide(L)'
;KMDKDRFYQITGSQFMEINTVFQLLALLEKRPGLLEGTSRLLLMPDLFNYYLCGAQVSEYSIASTTQMLDARTKMWSKEVLESLGIPERILGSIVPCGTRLGLMKNGICQELGIEPGEVIAVAGHDTQSALAAVPARDKDFIFISCGTWSLFGTELDEPVINGVSERLNITNEGGCQGKISFLKNIIGLWL
;
A
#
# COMPACT_ATOMS: atom_id res chain seq x y z
N LYS A 1 6.87 -0.04 -22.50
CA LYS A 1 7.06 0.77 -21.27
C LYS A 1 5.98 1.84 -21.25
N MET A 2 5.33 2.02 -20.13
CA MET A 2 4.26 3.01 -19.95
C MET A 2 4.85 4.43 -19.88
N ASP A 3 4.15 5.39 -20.46
CA ASP A 3 4.46 6.80 -20.33
C ASP A 3 4.24 7.28 -18.89
N LYS A 4 5.07 8.24 -18.43
CA LYS A 4 5.04 8.74 -17.05
C LYS A 4 3.71 9.38 -16.68
N ASP A 5 3.17 10.24 -17.57
CA ASP A 5 1.92 10.94 -17.33
C ASP A 5 0.76 9.93 -17.26
N ARG A 6 0.73 8.96 -18.19
CA ARG A 6 -0.27 7.87 -18.15
C ARG A 6 -0.17 7.07 -16.87
N PHE A 7 1.05 6.75 -16.42
CA PHE A 7 1.27 6.03 -15.17
C PHE A 7 0.70 6.79 -13.96
N TYR A 8 0.98 8.11 -13.88
CA TYR A 8 0.39 8.95 -12.83
C TYR A 8 -1.12 9.04 -12.93
N GLN A 9 -1.68 9.18 -14.12
CA GLN A 9 -3.13 9.26 -14.34
C GLN A 9 -3.90 8.02 -13.86
N ILE A 10 -3.24 6.87 -13.84
CA ILE A 10 -3.80 5.62 -13.29
C ILE A 10 -3.60 5.55 -11.79
N THR A 11 -2.35 5.65 -11.35
CA THR A 11 -1.99 5.34 -9.97
C THR A 11 -2.15 6.50 -9.00
N GLY A 12 -2.09 7.73 -9.49
CA GLY A 12 -2.10 8.93 -8.65
C GLY A 12 -0.97 9.00 -7.63
N SER A 13 0.06 8.17 -7.78
CA SER A 13 1.11 8.00 -6.78
C SER A 13 2.32 8.85 -7.08
N GLN A 14 2.92 9.42 -6.05
CA GLN A 14 4.20 10.12 -6.11
C GLN A 14 5.28 9.20 -6.68
N PHE A 15 6.07 9.71 -7.63
CA PHE A 15 7.23 8.96 -8.15
C PHE A 15 8.37 9.00 -7.14
N MET A 16 8.68 7.82 -6.60
CA MET A 16 9.81 7.60 -5.68
C MET A 16 10.47 6.27 -6.04
N GLU A 17 11.78 6.25 -6.10
CA GLU A 17 12.57 5.05 -6.46
C GLU A 17 12.33 3.86 -5.51
N ILE A 18 11.90 4.14 -4.29
CA ILE A 18 11.60 3.14 -3.27
C ILE A 18 10.25 2.43 -3.50
N ASN A 19 9.37 2.93 -4.37
CA ASN A 19 8.08 2.29 -4.60
C ASN A 19 8.29 0.87 -5.15
N THR A 20 7.47 -0.05 -4.70
CA THR A 20 7.60 -1.49 -4.98
C THR A 20 7.70 -1.79 -6.48
N VAL A 21 6.97 -1.06 -7.31
CA VAL A 21 7.00 -1.23 -8.77
C VAL A 21 8.42 -1.07 -9.33
N PHE A 22 9.19 -0.09 -8.88
CA PHE A 22 10.57 0.12 -9.35
C PHE A 22 11.52 -0.93 -8.81
N GLN A 23 11.28 -1.42 -7.58
CA GLN A 23 12.04 -2.54 -7.02
C GLN A 23 11.81 -3.83 -7.82
N LEU A 24 10.57 -4.10 -8.22
CA LEU A 24 10.24 -5.24 -9.07
C LEU A 24 10.86 -5.12 -10.46
N LEU A 25 10.83 -3.94 -11.08
CA LEU A 25 11.49 -3.70 -12.37
C LEU A 25 13.00 -3.95 -12.29
N ALA A 26 13.65 -3.45 -11.24
CA ALA A 26 15.08 -3.70 -11.02
C ALA A 26 15.38 -5.19 -10.79
N LEU A 27 14.50 -5.92 -10.12
CA LEU A 27 14.62 -7.37 -9.95
C LEU A 27 14.45 -8.11 -11.27
N LEU A 28 13.46 -7.74 -12.07
CA LEU A 28 13.23 -8.35 -13.40
C LEU A 28 14.42 -8.14 -14.34
N GLU A 29 15.04 -6.95 -14.30
CA GLU A 29 16.22 -6.66 -15.09
C GLU A 29 17.44 -7.50 -14.65
N LYS A 30 17.68 -7.61 -13.34
CA LYS A 30 18.82 -8.36 -12.78
C LYS A 30 18.62 -9.87 -12.80
N ARG A 31 17.38 -10.34 -12.68
CA ARG A 31 17.02 -11.76 -12.60
C ARG A 31 15.78 -12.05 -13.45
N PRO A 32 15.93 -12.08 -14.78
CA PRO A 32 14.85 -12.49 -15.67
C PRO A 32 14.33 -13.87 -15.26
N GLY A 33 13.02 -14.04 -15.23
CA GLY A 33 12.40 -15.30 -14.80
C GLY A 33 12.15 -15.44 -13.30
N LEU A 34 12.65 -14.55 -12.43
CA LEU A 34 12.41 -14.64 -11.00
C LEU A 34 10.90 -14.68 -10.67
N LEU A 35 10.11 -13.83 -11.32
CA LEU A 35 8.67 -13.77 -11.08
C LEU A 35 7.90 -14.96 -11.69
N GLU A 36 8.49 -15.70 -12.64
CA GLU A 36 7.87 -16.91 -13.20
C GLU A 36 7.70 -18.00 -12.16
N GLY A 37 8.73 -18.20 -11.33
CA GLY A 37 8.73 -19.14 -10.21
C GLY A 37 8.11 -18.62 -8.92
N THR A 38 7.73 -17.34 -8.87
CA THR A 38 7.13 -16.72 -7.69
C THR A 38 5.66 -17.11 -7.56
N SER A 39 5.29 -17.71 -6.45
CA SER A 39 3.89 -18.05 -6.14
C SER A 39 3.11 -16.88 -5.55
N ARG A 40 3.75 -16.08 -4.69
CA ARG A 40 3.11 -14.94 -4.02
C ARG A 40 4.14 -13.85 -3.67
N LEU A 41 3.75 -12.60 -3.86
CA LEU A 41 4.40 -11.43 -3.31
C LEU A 41 3.57 -10.93 -2.13
N LEU A 42 4.19 -10.77 -0.98
CA LEU A 42 3.57 -10.21 0.21
C LEU A 42 4.35 -8.97 0.65
N LEU A 43 3.65 -7.89 0.93
CA LEU A 43 4.22 -6.73 1.57
C LEU A 43 4.50 -7.03 3.05
N MET A 44 5.39 -6.29 3.69
CA MET A 44 5.84 -6.65 5.04
C MET A 44 4.70 -6.87 6.05
N PRO A 45 3.69 -5.99 6.15
CA PRO A 45 2.56 -6.24 7.06
C PRO A 45 1.77 -7.50 6.69
N ASP A 46 1.57 -7.74 5.39
CA ASP A 46 0.86 -8.93 4.89
C ASP A 46 1.65 -10.22 5.12
N LEU A 47 2.99 -10.15 5.09
CA LEU A 47 3.85 -11.26 5.43
C LEU A 47 3.69 -11.67 6.90
N PHE A 48 3.58 -10.70 7.82
CA PHE A 48 3.27 -11.01 9.22
C PHE A 48 1.90 -11.64 9.38
N ASN A 49 0.88 -11.14 8.68
CA ASN A 49 -0.45 -11.74 8.64
C ASN A 49 -0.40 -13.20 8.15
N TYR A 50 0.39 -13.45 7.09
CA TYR A 50 0.61 -14.81 6.58
C TYR A 50 1.28 -15.72 7.63
N TYR A 51 2.28 -15.24 8.33
CA TYR A 51 2.90 -16.02 9.40
C TYR A 51 1.90 -16.33 10.51
N LEU A 52 1.09 -15.36 10.91
CA LEU A 52 0.13 -15.50 12.01
C LEU A 52 -1.04 -16.43 11.64
N CYS A 53 -1.67 -16.27 10.49
CA CYS A 53 -2.89 -17.02 10.15
C CYS A 53 -2.88 -17.69 8.78
N GLY A 54 -1.86 -17.47 7.95
CA GLY A 54 -1.76 -18.05 6.61
C GLY A 54 -2.46 -17.27 5.51
N ALA A 55 -3.05 -16.11 5.81
CA ALA A 55 -3.71 -15.26 4.83
C ALA A 55 -2.72 -14.73 3.78
N GLN A 56 -3.08 -14.80 2.51
CA GLN A 56 -2.28 -14.34 1.37
C GLN A 56 -2.99 -13.19 0.63
N VAL A 57 -3.31 -12.17 1.36
CA VAL A 57 -3.99 -10.95 0.88
C VAL A 57 -3.01 -9.79 0.80
N SER A 58 -3.45 -8.67 0.23
CA SER A 58 -2.74 -7.40 0.26
C SER A 58 -3.66 -6.36 0.90
N GLU A 59 -3.26 -5.82 2.04
CA GLU A 59 -4.04 -4.78 2.69
C GLU A 59 -3.95 -3.47 1.89
N TYR A 60 -5.08 -2.79 1.73
CA TYR A 60 -5.25 -1.67 0.79
C TYR A 60 -4.27 -0.52 1.02
N SER A 61 -4.06 -0.11 2.27
CA SER A 61 -3.22 1.06 2.54
C SER A 61 -1.77 0.82 2.12
N ILE A 62 -1.18 -0.30 2.51
CA ILE A 62 0.18 -0.63 2.12
C ILE A 62 0.28 -1.02 0.64
N ALA A 63 -0.73 -1.66 0.07
CA ALA A 63 -0.76 -1.98 -1.35
C ALA A 63 -0.77 -0.72 -2.22
N SER A 64 -1.43 0.36 -1.78
CA SER A 64 -1.48 1.63 -2.52
C SER A 64 -0.11 2.29 -2.68
N THR A 65 0.82 2.07 -1.74
CA THR A 65 2.19 2.61 -1.82
C THR A 65 3.06 1.94 -2.87
N THR A 66 2.60 0.81 -3.41
CA THR A 66 3.35 0.06 -4.42
C THR A 66 3.45 0.75 -5.77
N GLN A 67 2.57 1.72 -6.04
CA GLN A 67 2.34 2.37 -7.33
C GLN A 67 1.87 1.37 -8.41
N MET A 68 1.14 0.32 -8.01
CA MET A 68 0.58 -0.68 -8.92
C MET A 68 -0.97 -0.74 -8.88
N LEU A 69 -1.61 0.04 -8.00
CA LEU A 69 -3.06 0.14 -7.97
C LEU A 69 -3.56 1.24 -8.92
N ASP A 70 -4.76 1.04 -9.44
CA ASP A 70 -5.57 2.12 -9.96
C ASP A 70 -6.23 2.85 -8.77
N ALA A 71 -5.92 4.13 -8.61
CA ALA A 71 -6.34 4.91 -7.44
C ALA A 71 -7.86 5.09 -7.36
N ARG A 72 -8.58 5.04 -8.51
CA ARG A 72 -10.04 5.20 -8.56
C ARG A 72 -10.77 3.91 -8.21
N THR A 73 -10.31 2.79 -8.78
CA THR A 73 -10.93 1.48 -8.53
C THR A 73 -10.44 0.83 -7.23
N LYS A 74 -9.29 1.30 -6.70
CA LYS A 74 -8.63 0.77 -5.50
C LYS A 74 -8.19 -0.69 -5.65
N MET A 75 -8.00 -1.13 -6.88
CA MET A 75 -7.62 -2.50 -7.26
C MET A 75 -6.30 -2.49 -8.03
N TRP A 76 -5.66 -3.65 -8.15
CA TRP A 76 -4.49 -3.81 -9.01
C TRP A 76 -4.79 -3.35 -10.44
N SER A 77 -3.96 -2.46 -10.98
CA SER A 77 -4.12 -1.97 -12.35
C SER A 77 -3.56 -2.96 -13.34
N LYS A 78 -4.44 -3.63 -14.09
CA LYS A 78 -4.02 -4.55 -15.17
C LYS A 78 -3.13 -3.85 -16.18
N GLU A 79 -3.49 -2.63 -16.59
CA GLU A 79 -2.73 -1.83 -17.55
C GLU A 79 -1.27 -1.60 -17.06
N VAL A 80 -1.10 -1.25 -15.78
CA VAL A 80 0.22 -1.06 -15.19
C VAL A 80 0.98 -2.39 -15.16
N LEU A 81 0.38 -3.44 -14.63
CA LEU A 81 1.02 -4.74 -14.47
C LEU A 81 1.47 -5.34 -15.82
N GLU A 82 0.59 -5.33 -16.82
CA GLU A 82 0.87 -5.85 -18.16
C GLU A 82 1.97 -5.05 -18.86
N SER A 83 1.92 -3.71 -18.80
CA SER A 83 2.92 -2.84 -19.43
C SER A 83 4.33 -3.02 -18.87
N LEU A 84 4.42 -3.45 -17.61
CA LEU A 84 5.68 -3.63 -16.89
C LEU A 84 6.11 -5.11 -16.78
N GLY A 85 5.30 -6.04 -17.27
CA GLY A 85 5.59 -7.47 -17.24
C GLY A 85 5.50 -8.09 -15.83
N ILE A 86 4.68 -7.51 -14.97
CA ILE A 86 4.45 -8.00 -13.60
C ILE A 86 3.23 -8.93 -13.62
N PRO A 87 3.37 -10.22 -13.30
CA PRO A 87 2.25 -11.14 -13.36
C PRO A 87 1.27 -10.92 -12.19
N GLU A 88 0.01 -10.59 -12.50
CA GLU A 88 -1.05 -10.35 -11.50
C GLU A 88 -1.22 -11.54 -10.54
N ARG A 89 -0.99 -12.77 -10.98
CA ARG A 89 -1.15 -14.00 -10.17
C ARG A 89 -0.31 -14.03 -8.89
N ILE A 90 0.79 -13.28 -8.83
CA ILE A 90 1.64 -13.22 -7.63
C ILE A 90 1.10 -12.27 -6.57
N LEU A 91 0.14 -11.42 -6.89
CA LEU A 91 -0.41 -10.41 -6.00
C LEU A 91 -1.61 -10.98 -5.22
N GLY A 92 -1.73 -10.59 -3.95
CA GLY A 92 -2.88 -10.91 -3.11
C GLY A 92 -4.13 -10.13 -3.51
N SER A 93 -5.30 -10.66 -3.18
CA SER A 93 -6.55 -9.89 -3.28
C SER A 93 -6.48 -8.68 -2.35
N ILE A 94 -6.96 -7.51 -2.82
CA ILE A 94 -6.99 -6.31 -1.99
C ILE A 94 -8.10 -6.46 -0.94
N VAL A 95 -7.72 -6.18 0.31
CA VAL A 95 -8.66 -6.14 1.45
C VAL A 95 -8.52 -4.82 2.20
N PRO A 96 -9.60 -4.22 2.71
CA PRO A 96 -9.52 -3.03 3.54
C PRO A 96 -8.98 -3.36 4.94
N CYS A 97 -8.44 -2.36 5.64
CA CYS A 97 -8.17 -2.47 7.07
C CYS A 97 -9.45 -2.80 7.86
N GLY A 98 -9.31 -3.51 8.97
CA GLY A 98 -10.43 -4.06 9.73
C GLY A 98 -10.94 -5.41 9.22
N THR A 99 -10.41 -5.93 8.10
CA THR A 99 -10.79 -7.25 7.59
C THR A 99 -10.30 -8.36 8.51
N ARG A 100 -11.20 -9.26 8.86
CA ARG A 100 -10.89 -10.50 9.59
C ARG A 100 -10.23 -11.48 8.65
N LEU A 101 -8.97 -11.84 8.92
CA LEU A 101 -8.14 -12.69 8.07
C LEU A 101 -8.22 -14.17 8.44
N GLY A 102 -8.53 -14.47 9.68
CA GLY A 102 -8.64 -15.84 10.20
C GLY A 102 -8.19 -15.96 11.66
N LEU A 103 -8.13 -17.17 12.16
CA LEU A 103 -7.59 -17.47 13.48
C LEU A 103 -6.07 -17.61 13.43
N MET A 104 -5.41 -17.22 14.50
CA MET A 104 -3.98 -17.46 14.67
C MET A 104 -3.69 -18.96 14.62
N LYS A 105 -2.58 -19.33 13.98
CA LYS A 105 -2.16 -20.74 13.84
C LYS A 105 -1.94 -21.40 15.21
N ASN A 106 -2.48 -22.59 15.39
CA ASN A 106 -2.36 -23.35 16.64
C ASN A 106 -0.92 -23.53 17.12
N GLY A 107 0.04 -23.75 16.20
CA GLY A 107 1.46 -23.89 16.56
C GLY A 107 2.02 -22.65 17.26
N ILE A 108 1.64 -21.45 16.81
CA ILE A 108 2.05 -20.19 17.44
C ILE A 108 1.39 -20.06 18.82
N CYS A 109 0.10 -20.36 18.91
CA CYS A 109 -0.64 -20.30 20.16
C CYS A 109 -0.08 -21.24 21.23
N GLN A 110 0.27 -22.45 20.83
CA GLN A 110 0.89 -23.45 21.70
C GLN A 110 2.28 -23.01 22.21
N GLU A 111 3.10 -22.44 21.30
CA GLU A 111 4.43 -21.93 21.65
C GLU A 111 4.36 -20.78 22.65
N LEU A 112 3.37 -19.89 22.47
CA LEU A 112 3.17 -18.71 23.32
C LEU A 112 2.31 -18.99 24.58
N GLY A 113 1.66 -20.15 24.67
CA GLY A 113 0.76 -20.49 25.78
C GLY A 113 -0.50 -19.62 25.80
N ILE A 114 -1.04 -19.24 24.64
CA ILE A 114 -2.24 -18.39 24.50
C ILE A 114 -3.35 -19.11 23.74
N GLU A 115 -4.58 -18.68 23.95
CA GLU A 115 -5.71 -19.14 23.14
C GLU A 115 -5.69 -18.52 21.73
N PRO A 116 -6.19 -19.24 20.71
CA PRO A 116 -6.26 -18.71 19.35
C PRO A 116 -7.15 -17.45 19.24
N GLY A 117 -6.51 -16.32 18.96
CA GLY A 117 -7.18 -15.05 18.67
C GLY A 117 -7.44 -14.86 17.18
N GLU A 118 -8.30 -13.92 16.84
CA GLU A 118 -8.54 -13.48 15.47
C GLU A 118 -7.41 -12.57 14.98
N VAL A 119 -6.95 -12.79 13.77
CA VAL A 119 -6.01 -11.90 13.07
C VAL A 119 -6.82 -10.94 12.23
N ILE A 120 -6.65 -9.66 12.48
CA ILE A 120 -7.34 -8.56 11.79
C ILE A 120 -6.30 -7.77 10.98
N ALA A 121 -6.57 -7.51 9.70
CA ALA A 121 -5.74 -6.61 8.91
C ALA A 121 -5.84 -5.19 9.49
N VAL A 122 -4.72 -4.64 9.93
CA VAL A 122 -4.62 -3.21 10.28
C VAL A 122 -4.32 -2.40 9.03
N ALA A 123 -4.37 -1.06 9.09
CA ALA A 123 -3.79 -0.24 8.03
C ALA A 123 -2.27 -0.46 8.03
N GLY A 124 -1.80 -1.29 7.11
CA GLY A 124 -0.43 -1.79 7.06
C GLY A 124 0.62 -0.71 6.76
N HIS A 125 0.21 0.38 6.11
CA HIS A 125 0.99 1.60 6.05
C HIS A 125 0.86 2.36 7.37
N ASP A 126 1.94 2.48 8.12
CA ASP A 126 1.98 3.05 9.49
C ASP A 126 1.37 4.46 9.58
N THR A 127 1.60 5.30 8.59
CA THR A 127 0.97 6.62 8.51
C THR A 127 -0.56 6.53 8.49
N GLN A 128 -1.14 5.55 7.81
CA GLN A 128 -2.59 5.39 7.75
C GLN A 128 -3.16 4.90 9.08
N SER A 129 -2.42 4.06 9.80
CA SER A 129 -2.74 3.71 11.17
C SER A 129 -2.66 4.92 12.11
N ALA A 130 -1.66 5.77 11.94
CA ALA A 130 -1.54 7.01 12.71
C ALA A 130 -2.68 8.00 12.39
N LEU A 131 -3.06 8.13 11.11
CA LEU A 131 -4.18 8.97 10.70
C LEU A 131 -5.50 8.52 11.31
N ALA A 132 -5.75 7.23 11.37
CA ALA A 132 -6.95 6.68 12.01
C ALA A 132 -7.09 7.08 13.48
N ALA A 133 -6.00 7.45 14.13
CA ALA A 133 -5.98 7.89 15.54
C ALA A 133 -6.05 9.43 15.69
N VAL A 134 -6.05 10.20 14.60
CA VAL A 134 -6.12 11.67 14.68
C VAL A 134 -7.49 12.11 15.19
N PRO A 135 -7.56 12.89 16.27
CA PRO A 135 -8.84 13.35 16.87
C PRO A 135 -9.40 14.56 16.08
N ALA A 136 -9.53 14.43 14.77
CA ALA A 136 -10.13 15.46 13.93
C ALA A 136 -11.61 15.66 14.34
N ARG A 137 -12.05 16.92 14.41
CA ARG A 137 -13.44 17.27 14.77
C ARG A 137 -14.39 17.23 13.57
N ASP A 138 -13.84 17.45 12.40
CA ASP A 138 -14.55 17.42 11.13
C ASP A 138 -13.64 16.80 10.04
N LYS A 139 -14.14 16.73 8.81
CA LYS A 139 -13.41 16.17 7.67
C LYS A 139 -12.44 17.14 7.01
N ASP A 140 -12.51 18.42 7.36
CA ASP A 140 -11.69 19.47 6.76
C ASP A 140 -10.47 19.74 7.63
N PHE A 141 -9.51 18.81 7.61
CA PHE A 141 -8.28 18.91 8.39
C PHE A 141 -7.05 18.66 7.54
N ILE A 142 -5.93 19.18 8.00
CA ILE A 142 -4.60 18.91 7.45
C ILE A 142 -3.80 18.20 8.53
N PHE A 143 -3.00 17.24 8.12
CA PHE A 143 -2.09 16.52 9.02
C PHE A 143 -0.65 16.65 8.59
N ILE A 144 0.25 16.50 9.55
CA ILE A 144 1.67 16.29 9.33
C ILE A 144 2.09 15.08 10.16
N SER A 145 2.47 13.99 9.49
CA SER A 145 3.06 12.82 10.16
C SER A 145 4.57 12.94 10.06
N CYS A 146 5.22 13.28 11.18
CA CYS A 146 6.67 13.51 11.24
C CYS A 146 7.39 12.30 11.84
N GLY A 147 8.20 11.65 11.02
CA GLY A 147 9.11 10.59 11.39
C GLY A 147 10.40 10.71 10.60
N THR A 148 10.94 9.61 10.11
CA THR A 148 12.03 9.57 9.13
C THR A 148 11.65 10.38 7.88
N TRP A 149 10.41 10.24 7.45
CA TRP A 149 9.73 11.10 6.46
C TRP A 149 8.77 12.04 7.18
N SER A 150 8.45 13.16 6.56
CA SER A 150 7.32 14.01 6.93
C SER A 150 6.28 13.93 5.84
N LEU A 151 5.08 13.45 6.18
CA LEU A 151 3.97 13.32 5.27
C LEU A 151 2.98 14.44 5.58
N PHE A 152 2.82 15.35 4.64
CA PHE A 152 1.92 16.50 4.75
C PHE A 152 0.71 16.30 3.83
N GLY A 153 -0.50 16.36 4.36
CA GLY A 153 -1.68 16.08 3.54
C GLY A 153 -3.01 16.25 4.25
N THR A 154 -4.03 15.69 3.61
CA THR A 154 -5.43 15.66 4.09
C THR A 154 -6.08 14.34 3.67
N GLU A 155 -7.22 14.00 4.27
CA GLU A 155 -8.07 12.89 3.84
C GLU A 155 -9.18 13.35 2.90
N LEU A 156 -9.43 12.57 1.86
CA LEU A 156 -10.47 12.80 0.86
C LEU A 156 -11.31 11.53 0.67
N ASP A 157 -12.50 11.71 0.12
CA ASP A 157 -13.36 10.58 -0.29
C ASP A 157 -12.91 9.98 -1.63
N GLU A 158 -12.38 10.82 -2.53
CA GLU A 158 -11.96 10.46 -3.89
C GLU A 158 -10.55 10.96 -4.19
N PRO A 159 -9.80 10.26 -5.08
CA PRO A 159 -8.46 10.67 -5.43
C PRO A 159 -8.44 11.95 -6.28
N VAL A 160 -7.46 12.81 -6.03
CA VAL A 160 -7.21 14.02 -6.83
C VAL A 160 -6.05 13.75 -7.78
N ILE A 161 -6.38 13.49 -9.04
CA ILE A 161 -5.42 13.18 -10.10
C ILE A 161 -5.62 14.14 -11.27
N ASN A 162 -4.73 15.11 -11.38
CA ASN A 162 -4.74 16.14 -12.42
C ASN A 162 -3.33 16.68 -12.68
N GLY A 163 -3.18 17.54 -13.68
CA GLY A 163 -1.87 18.08 -14.05
C GLY A 163 -1.18 18.92 -12.96
N VAL A 164 -1.93 19.42 -11.96
CA VAL A 164 -1.35 20.16 -10.83
C VAL A 164 -0.77 19.17 -9.82
N SER A 165 -1.55 18.15 -9.40
CA SER A 165 -1.08 17.13 -8.45
C SER A 165 0.09 16.35 -9.02
N GLU A 166 0.10 16.06 -10.33
CA GLU A 166 1.20 15.42 -11.02
C GLU A 166 2.47 16.28 -11.02
N ARG A 167 2.37 17.55 -11.44
CA ARG A 167 3.50 18.49 -11.46
C ARG A 167 4.11 18.69 -10.08
N LEU A 168 3.28 18.71 -9.04
CA LEU A 168 3.71 18.82 -7.65
C LEU A 168 4.17 17.49 -7.06
N ASN A 169 4.03 16.40 -7.82
CA ASN A 169 4.37 15.04 -7.41
C ASN A 169 3.70 14.69 -6.07
N ILE A 170 2.38 14.86 -6.00
CA ILE A 170 1.56 14.51 -4.84
C ILE A 170 1.02 13.09 -5.02
N THR A 171 0.88 12.34 -3.94
CA THR A 171 0.37 10.98 -3.94
C THR A 171 -1.06 10.89 -3.40
N ASN A 172 -1.81 9.91 -3.91
CA ASN A 172 -3.11 9.48 -3.39
C ASN A 172 -2.91 8.07 -2.80
N GLU A 173 -2.80 7.97 -1.50
CA GLU A 173 -2.60 6.70 -0.81
C GLU A 173 -3.90 6.19 -0.22
N GLY A 174 -4.02 4.87 -0.12
CA GLY A 174 -5.18 4.24 0.49
C GLY A 174 -5.24 4.48 1.99
N GLY A 175 -6.33 5.06 2.46
CA GLY A 175 -6.61 5.31 3.88
C GLY A 175 -7.56 4.30 4.49
N CYS A 176 -7.82 4.45 5.79
CA CYS A 176 -8.85 3.68 6.50
C CYS A 176 -10.25 3.99 5.96
N GLN A 177 -11.17 3.03 6.12
CA GLN A 177 -12.57 3.17 5.70
C GLN A 177 -12.76 3.59 4.22
N GLY A 178 -11.81 3.21 3.36
CA GLY A 178 -11.86 3.53 1.93
C GLY A 178 -11.53 4.99 1.60
N LYS A 179 -11.03 5.77 2.54
CA LYS A 179 -10.55 7.13 2.30
C LYS A 179 -9.30 7.14 1.46
N ILE A 180 -8.97 8.29 0.94
CA ILE A 180 -7.73 8.60 0.22
C ILE A 180 -6.94 9.62 1.05
N SER A 181 -5.70 9.30 1.36
CA SER A 181 -4.76 10.27 1.90
C SER A 181 -4.07 10.97 0.74
N PHE A 182 -4.48 12.20 0.48
CA PHE A 182 -3.88 13.08 -0.52
C PHE A 182 -2.73 13.83 0.13
N LEU A 183 -1.51 13.39 -0.13
CA LEU A 183 -0.34 13.85 0.62
C LEU A 183 0.92 14.00 -0.23
N LYS A 184 1.88 14.69 0.34
CA LYS A 184 3.24 14.85 -0.17
C LYS A 184 4.22 14.26 0.82
N ASN A 185 5.05 13.32 0.35
CA ASN A 185 6.20 12.84 1.10
C ASN A 185 7.35 13.84 0.96
N ILE A 186 7.88 14.30 2.07
CA ILE A 186 9.04 15.17 2.16
C ILE A 186 10.05 14.59 3.15
N ILE A 187 11.30 15.01 3.06
CA ILE A 187 12.33 14.59 4.02
C ILE A 187 11.90 15.06 5.41
N GLY A 188 11.93 14.13 6.37
CA GLY A 188 11.53 14.38 7.74
C GLY A 188 12.71 14.74 8.67
N LEU A 189 12.75 14.11 9.83
CA LEU A 189 13.73 14.38 10.89
C LEU A 189 15.10 13.71 10.65
N TRP A 190 15.25 12.98 9.57
CA TRP A 190 16.54 12.40 9.20
C TRP A 190 17.42 13.48 8.56
N LEU A 191 18.53 13.78 9.22
CA LEU A 191 19.56 14.73 8.78
C LEU A 191 20.82 13.97 8.33
#